data_2327f339f25385fe847da832aaddcd18
#
_entry.id   2327f339f25385fe847da832aaddcd18
#
_cell.length_a   1.000
_cell.length_b   1.000
_cell.length_c   1.000
_cell.angle_alpha   90.00
_cell.angle_beta   90.00
_cell.angle_gamma   90.00
#
_symmetry.space_group_name_H-M   'P 1'
#
loop_
_entity.id
_entity.type
_entity.pdbx_description
1 polymer ?
#
loop_
_entity_poly.entity_id
_entity_poly.type
_entity_poly.pdbx_seq_one_letter_code
_entity_poly.pdbx_strand_id
1 'polypeptide(L)'
;MTFICLWTPATAAEKQESELLHKLIPALLAAAPRVMLGVNGIVWADARGMSPELLAKDLLQLFHDNGVEKVRAALSLAPVCAEVAARYGKGALVAIPPGSERDYLARHPVGVLDPSLSLSSLLDGIGVESCGDLAKLDLESIEVRFGAEGARLWRLSRADDSRRIFAIVPRALPAASLDWVDYTLKDPERLVFIINALIGNITTELRSRGQGAREVTMIFSLANRESFEHLVRPARSTASHKAWMRLIRTHLERITLPDGVVGITIRV
;
A
#
# COMPACT_ATOMS: atom_id res chain seq x y z
N MET A 1 7.35 4.80 -9.51
CA MET A 1 7.06 5.22 -8.11
C MET A 1 8.38 5.39 -7.42
N THR A 2 8.66 6.55 -6.84
CA THR A 2 9.90 6.78 -6.11
C THR A 2 9.71 6.39 -4.64
N PHE A 3 10.60 5.54 -4.13
CA PHE A 3 10.65 5.16 -2.73
C PHE A 3 11.56 6.12 -1.98
N ILE A 4 11.12 6.58 -0.82
CA ILE A 4 11.93 7.30 0.15
C ILE A 4 12.23 6.32 1.27
N CYS A 5 13.50 6.05 1.51
CA CYS A 5 13.98 5.26 2.64
C CYS A 5 14.69 6.20 3.61
N LEU A 6 14.24 6.29 4.85
CA LEU A 6 14.98 6.92 5.94
C LEU A 6 15.59 5.80 6.79
N TRP A 7 16.78 6.03 7.29
CA TRP A 7 17.47 5.09 8.16
C TRP A 7 18.13 5.81 9.32
N THR A 8 17.92 5.27 10.49
CA THR A 8 18.61 5.65 11.74
C THR A 8 19.50 4.49 12.16
N PRO A 9 20.80 4.71 12.45
CA PRO A 9 21.64 3.64 12.96
C PRO A 9 21.11 3.17 14.31
N ALA A 10 20.94 1.87 14.48
CA ALA A 10 20.55 1.28 15.76
C ALA A 10 21.55 1.69 16.85
N THR A 11 21.08 2.37 17.87
CA THR A 11 21.85 2.61 19.09
C THR A 11 21.68 1.43 20.03
N ALA A 12 22.59 1.23 20.99
CA ALA A 12 22.58 0.10 21.94
C ALA A 12 21.27 -0.04 22.77
N ALA A 13 20.31 0.87 22.58
CA ALA A 13 18.99 0.90 23.21
C ALA A 13 17.87 0.65 22.16
N GLU A 14 17.88 -0.50 21.47
CA GLU A 14 16.88 -0.88 20.45
C GLU A 14 15.42 -0.66 20.89
N LYS A 15 15.13 -0.82 22.17
CA LYS A 15 13.80 -0.61 22.74
C LYS A 15 13.40 0.88 22.72
N GLN A 16 14.33 1.76 23.01
CA GLN A 16 14.12 3.22 23.10
C GLN A 16 13.95 3.84 21.72
N GLU A 17 14.64 3.29 20.72
CA GLU A 17 14.55 3.72 19.31
C GLU A 17 13.21 3.29 18.69
N SER A 18 12.75 2.08 18.96
CA SER A 18 11.42 1.61 18.54
C SER A 18 10.31 2.49 19.13
N GLU A 19 10.40 2.85 20.41
CA GLU A 19 9.45 3.74 21.06
C GLU A 19 9.47 5.16 20.47
N LEU A 20 10.65 5.66 20.11
CA LEU A 20 10.80 6.99 19.51
C LEU A 20 10.21 7.02 18.10
N LEU A 21 10.48 6.00 17.28
CA LEU A 21 9.88 5.86 15.95
C LEU A 21 8.35 5.77 16.04
N HIS A 22 7.82 5.04 17.02
CA HIS A 22 6.37 4.97 17.22
C HIS A 22 5.76 6.32 17.61
N LYS A 23 6.46 7.14 18.40
CA LYS A 23 6.03 8.50 18.74
C LYS A 23 6.00 9.42 17.53
N LEU A 24 6.87 9.19 16.54
CA LEU A 24 6.92 9.98 15.30
C LEU A 24 5.82 9.61 14.28
N ILE A 25 5.15 8.46 14.41
CA ILE A 25 4.16 7.99 13.44
C ILE A 25 3.10 9.06 13.09
N PRO A 26 2.45 9.74 14.06
CA PRO A 26 1.45 10.75 13.71
C PRO A 26 2.01 11.90 12.87
N ALA A 27 3.21 12.38 13.19
CA ALA A 27 3.88 13.44 12.44
C ALA A 27 4.32 12.97 11.05
N LEU A 28 4.83 11.75 10.93
CA LEU A 28 5.19 11.13 9.66
C LEU A 28 3.97 10.95 8.74
N LEU A 29 2.84 10.51 9.28
CA LEU A 29 1.59 10.35 8.53
C LEU A 29 0.96 11.69 8.14
N ALA A 30 1.21 12.76 8.91
CA ALA A 30 0.81 14.11 8.52
C ALA A 30 1.66 14.68 7.38
N ALA A 31 2.93 14.28 7.29
CA ALA A 31 3.88 14.74 6.28
C ALA A 31 3.80 13.93 4.97
N ALA A 32 3.57 12.62 5.04
CA ALA A 32 3.60 11.72 3.89
C ALA A 32 2.29 10.94 3.72
N PRO A 33 1.80 10.74 2.48
CA PRO A 33 0.56 10.00 2.21
C PRO A 33 0.56 8.57 2.78
N ARG A 34 1.72 7.94 2.84
CA ARG A 34 1.90 6.59 3.39
C ARG A 34 3.28 6.46 4.02
N VAL A 35 3.32 5.84 5.17
CA VAL A 35 4.53 5.52 5.91
C VAL A 35 4.49 4.04 6.30
N MET A 36 5.64 3.39 6.28
CA MET A 36 5.81 2.03 6.80
C MET A 36 7.10 1.96 7.61
N LEU A 37 6.99 1.43 8.81
CA LEU A 37 8.16 1.12 9.63
C LEU A 37 8.74 -0.21 9.17
N GLY A 38 10.03 -0.23 8.85
CA GLY A 38 10.81 -1.41 8.56
C GLY A 38 11.56 -1.89 9.80
N VAL A 39 12.45 -2.85 9.60
CA VAL A 39 13.35 -3.36 10.64
C VAL A 39 14.65 -2.51 10.67
N ASN A 40 15.42 -2.61 11.74
CA ASN A 40 16.75 -2.00 11.87
C ASN A 40 16.78 -0.49 11.59
N GLY A 41 15.80 0.25 12.15
CA GLY A 41 15.76 1.71 12.05
C GLY A 41 15.34 2.25 10.67
N ILE A 42 14.73 1.42 9.82
CA ILE A 42 14.25 1.83 8.50
C ILE A 42 12.83 2.36 8.59
N VAL A 43 12.59 3.50 7.95
CA VAL A 43 11.26 4.07 7.72
C VAL A 43 11.09 4.35 6.22
N TRP A 44 10.00 3.85 5.67
CA TRP A 44 9.64 4.09 4.28
C TRP A 44 8.55 5.14 4.17
N ALA A 45 8.68 6.04 3.21
CA ALA A 45 7.64 7.01 2.87
C ALA A 45 7.32 6.98 1.37
N ASP A 46 6.04 7.15 1.05
CA ASP A 46 5.53 7.23 -0.33
C ASP A 46 5.39 8.71 -0.71
N ALA A 47 6.11 9.14 -1.75
CA ALA A 47 6.05 10.51 -2.26
C ALA A 47 4.95 10.73 -3.31
N ARG A 48 4.00 9.84 -3.43
CA ARG A 48 2.98 9.90 -4.48
C ARG A 48 2.18 11.21 -4.42
N GLY A 49 2.24 11.97 -5.52
CA GLY A 49 1.60 13.29 -5.60
C GLY A 49 2.39 14.45 -5.01
N MET A 50 3.63 14.20 -4.54
CA MET A 50 4.53 15.20 -3.95
C MET A 50 5.90 15.14 -4.64
N SER A 51 6.73 16.19 -4.48
CA SER A 51 8.15 16.13 -4.86
C SER A 51 8.90 15.21 -3.90
N PRO A 52 9.52 14.12 -4.36
CA PRO A 52 10.24 13.20 -3.49
C PRO A 52 11.39 13.86 -2.71
N GLU A 53 12.10 14.78 -3.36
CA GLU A 53 13.25 15.47 -2.77
C GLU A 53 12.83 16.45 -1.65
N LEU A 54 11.73 17.16 -1.86
CA LEU A 54 11.19 18.07 -0.84
C LEU A 54 10.66 17.26 0.33
N LEU A 55 9.86 16.24 0.07
CA LEU A 55 9.34 15.37 1.13
C LEU A 55 10.48 14.72 1.95
N ALA A 56 11.53 14.24 1.29
CA ALA A 56 12.67 13.65 2.01
C ALA A 56 13.38 14.66 2.93
N LYS A 57 13.51 15.92 2.49
CA LYS A 57 14.07 16.99 3.32
C LYS A 57 13.17 17.32 4.51
N ASP A 58 11.87 17.43 4.28
CA ASP A 58 10.89 17.70 5.34
C ASP A 58 10.89 16.58 6.39
N LEU A 59 10.97 15.31 5.93
CA LEU A 59 11.07 14.17 6.83
C LEU A 59 12.38 14.15 7.62
N LEU A 60 13.52 14.46 6.99
CA LEU A 60 14.80 14.60 7.71
C LEU A 60 14.71 15.67 8.79
N GLN A 61 14.15 16.85 8.48
CA GLN A 61 13.95 17.93 9.43
C GLN A 61 13.04 17.48 10.58
N LEU A 62 11.93 16.78 10.28
CA LEU A 62 11.03 16.24 11.29
C LEU A 62 11.75 15.31 12.28
N PHE A 63 12.65 14.45 11.79
CA PHE A 63 13.46 13.59 12.67
C PHE A 63 14.40 14.42 13.56
N HIS A 64 15.09 15.42 12.99
CA HIS A 64 15.98 16.31 13.75
C HIS A 64 15.22 17.11 14.81
N ASP A 65 14.06 17.67 14.49
CA ASP A 65 13.21 18.43 15.42
C ASP A 65 12.71 17.56 16.60
N ASN A 66 12.70 16.24 16.42
CA ASN A 66 12.37 15.29 17.47
C ASN A 66 13.60 14.62 18.13
N GLY A 67 14.78 15.20 17.95
CA GLY A 67 16.00 14.77 18.64
C GLY A 67 16.73 13.58 18.01
N VAL A 68 16.36 13.16 16.78
CA VAL A 68 17.09 12.11 16.05
C VAL A 68 18.15 12.75 15.17
N GLU A 69 19.35 12.92 15.70
CA GLU A 69 20.45 13.60 14.99
C GLU A 69 21.03 12.77 13.84
N LYS A 70 21.11 11.42 14.03
CA LYS A 70 21.72 10.52 13.06
C LYS A 70 20.66 9.86 12.18
N VAL A 71 20.05 10.65 11.31
CA VAL A 71 19.12 10.14 10.29
C VAL A 71 19.68 10.41 8.90
N ARG A 72 19.50 9.47 7.99
CA ARG A 72 19.82 9.62 6.57
C ARG A 72 18.62 9.21 5.73
N ALA A 73 18.47 9.84 4.57
CA ALA A 73 17.41 9.53 3.61
C ALA A 73 17.99 9.20 2.25
N ALA A 74 17.31 8.35 1.52
CA ALA A 74 17.64 8.09 0.13
C ALA A 74 16.38 7.90 -0.73
N LEU A 75 16.55 8.23 -2.01
CA LEU A 75 15.51 8.19 -3.03
C LEU A 75 15.94 7.24 -4.15
N SER A 76 15.07 6.30 -4.53
CA SER A 76 15.27 5.44 -5.71
C SER A 76 13.95 4.88 -6.22
N LEU A 77 13.95 4.39 -7.47
CA LEU A 77 12.84 3.60 -8.02
C LEU A 77 12.87 2.13 -7.55
N ALA A 78 14.02 1.64 -7.09
CA ALA A 78 14.19 0.30 -6.54
C ALA A 78 14.36 0.37 -5.01
N PRO A 79 13.52 -0.33 -4.23
CA PRO A 79 13.61 -0.32 -2.77
C PRO A 79 15.00 -0.66 -2.25
N VAL A 80 15.63 -1.72 -2.78
CA VAL A 80 16.98 -2.13 -2.36
C VAL A 80 18.00 -1.01 -2.51
N CYS A 81 17.93 -0.22 -3.59
CA CYS A 81 18.84 0.89 -3.81
C CYS A 81 18.62 2.04 -2.82
N ALA A 82 17.36 2.37 -2.55
CA ALA A 82 17.03 3.37 -1.54
C ALA A 82 17.52 2.93 -0.14
N GLU A 83 17.36 1.66 0.21
CA GLU A 83 17.83 1.09 1.47
C GLU A 83 19.35 1.14 1.60
N VAL A 84 20.07 0.63 0.59
CA VAL A 84 21.53 0.66 0.56
C VAL A 84 22.07 2.09 0.61
N ALA A 85 21.44 3.02 -0.13
CA ALA A 85 21.86 4.41 -0.13
C ALA A 85 21.60 5.12 1.20
N ALA A 86 20.50 4.83 1.89
CA ALA A 86 20.22 5.37 3.22
C ALA A 86 21.20 4.83 4.27
N ARG A 87 21.54 3.53 4.20
CA ARG A 87 22.43 2.86 5.17
C ARG A 87 23.92 3.20 4.94
N TYR A 88 24.37 3.22 3.69
CA TYR A 88 25.79 3.27 3.33
C TYR A 88 26.20 4.46 2.47
N GLY A 89 25.25 5.26 1.98
CA GLY A 89 25.53 6.43 1.16
C GLY A 89 26.27 7.55 1.92
N LYS A 90 26.88 8.45 1.16
CA LYS A 90 27.58 9.64 1.69
C LYS A 90 26.62 10.82 1.73
N GLY A 91 26.43 11.40 2.91
CA GLY A 91 25.56 12.55 3.12
C GLY A 91 24.20 12.22 3.75
N ALA A 92 23.47 13.27 4.14
CA ALA A 92 22.16 13.12 4.80
C ALA A 92 21.04 12.70 3.83
N LEU A 93 21.15 13.10 2.56
CA LEU A 93 20.20 12.77 1.50
C LEU A 93 20.94 12.30 0.25
N VAL A 94 20.59 11.11 -0.24
CA VAL A 94 21.13 10.53 -1.47
C VAL A 94 19.98 10.27 -2.44
N ALA A 95 20.02 10.88 -3.62
CA ALA A 95 19.06 10.62 -4.69
C ALA A 95 19.75 9.81 -5.81
N ILE A 96 19.20 8.63 -6.10
CA ILE A 96 19.69 7.81 -7.20
C ILE A 96 18.86 8.13 -8.44
N PRO A 97 19.48 8.63 -9.53
CA PRO A 97 18.76 8.94 -10.74
C PRO A 97 18.08 7.70 -11.32
N PRO A 98 16.86 7.83 -11.88
CA PRO A 98 16.20 6.73 -12.58
C PRO A 98 17.09 6.12 -13.67
N GLY A 99 17.19 4.78 -13.67
CA GLY A 99 18.04 4.03 -14.60
C GLY A 99 19.49 3.82 -14.15
N SER A 100 19.91 4.46 -13.04
CA SER A 100 21.28 4.32 -12.49
C SER A 100 21.34 3.33 -11.31
N GLU A 101 20.22 2.70 -10.97
CA GLU A 101 20.10 1.86 -9.77
C GLU A 101 21.07 0.70 -9.78
N ARG A 102 21.19 0.01 -10.92
CA ARG A 102 22.10 -1.12 -11.09
C ARG A 102 23.57 -0.68 -10.98
N ASP A 103 23.94 0.42 -11.62
CA ASP A 103 25.30 0.94 -11.58
C ASP A 103 25.68 1.47 -10.20
N TYR A 104 24.70 1.97 -9.47
CA TYR A 104 24.88 2.37 -8.07
C TYR A 104 25.22 1.16 -7.22
N LEU A 105 24.41 0.08 -7.27
CA LEU A 105 24.62 -1.14 -6.48
C LEU A 105 25.92 -1.85 -6.88
N ALA A 106 26.27 -1.88 -8.16
CA ALA A 106 27.43 -2.61 -8.66
C ALA A 106 28.74 -2.23 -7.96
N ARG A 107 28.84 -1.02 -7.41
CA ARG A 107 30.02 -0.49 -6.71
C ARG A 107 30.10 -0.89 -5.23
N HIS A 108 29.01 -1.45 -4.70
CA HIS A 108 28.95 -1.83 -3.28
C HIS A 108 29.34 -3.30 -3.09
N PRO A 109 29.93 -3.65 -1.93
CA PRO A 109 30.21 -5.04 -1.59
C PRO A 109 28.89 -5.82 -1.45
N VAL A 110 28.93 -7.14 -1.73
CA VAL A 110 27.72 -7.99 -1.63
C VAL A 110 27.09 -7.97 -0.24
N GLY A 111 27.90 -7.77 0.80
CA GLY A 111 27.46 -7.67 2.19
C GLY A 111 26.35 -6.62 2.46
N VAL A 112 26.23 -5.56 1.61
CA VAL A 112 25.14 -4.56 1.77
C VAL A 112 23.75 -5.13 1.50
N LEU A 113 23.66 -6.31 0.86
CA LEU A 113 22.41 -7.02 0.57
C LEU A 113 22.01 -7.99 1.69
N ASP A 114 22.72 -7.98 2.80
CA ASP A 114 22.52 -8.82 3.99
C ASP A 114 22.41 -10.32 3.64
N PRO A 115 23.47 -10.95 3.04
CA PRO A 115 23.55 -12.40 2.86
C PRO A 115 23.66 -13.11 4.22
N SER A 116 23.22 -14.37 4.27
CA SER A 116 23.55 -15.21 5.43
C SER A 116 25.08 -15.40 5.53
N LEU A 117 25.58 -15.66 6.73
CA LEU A 117 27.02 -15.85 6.96
C LEU A 117 27.59 -16.99 6.10
N SER A 118 26.81 -18.06 5.93
CA SER A 118 27.20 -19.21 5.09
C SER A 118 27.31 -18.81 3.61
N LEU A 119 26.34 -18.06 3.09
CA LEU A 119 26.35 -17.63 1.71
C LEU A 119 27.44 -16.58 1.44
N SER A 120 27.67 -15.65 2.38
CA SER A 120 28.77 -14.68 2.30
C SER A 120 30.12 -15.41 2.13
N SER A 121 30.40 -16.38 2.99
CA SER A 121 31.66 -17.16 2.91
C SER A 121 31.79 -17.94 1.60
N LEU A 122 30.70 -18.47 1.06
CA LEU A 122 30.72 -19.19 -0.23
C LEU A 122 30.96 -18.22 -1.40
N LEU A 123 30.37 -17.04 -1.40
CA LEU A 123 30.59 -16.02 -2.43
C LEU A 123 32.02 -15.50 -2.38
N ASP A 124 32.56 -15.23 -1.19
CA ASP A 124 33.97 -14.84 -1.01
C ASP A 124 34.92 -15.93 -1.54
N GLY A 125 34.60 -17.20 -1.27
CA GLY A 125 35.38 -18.33 -1.74
C GLY A 125 35.47 -18.50 -3.28
N ILE A 126 34.55 -17.90 -4.01
CA ILE A 126 34.56 -17.87 -5.49
C ILE A 126 34.94 -16.50 -6.06
N GLY A 127 35.38 -15.55 -5.22
CA GLY A 127 35.85 -14.23 -5.64
C GLY A 127 34.74 -13.24 -6.00
N VAL A 128 33.52 -13.42 -5.49
CA VAL A 128 32.39 -12.50 -5.69
C VAL A 128 32.38 -11.49 -4.54
N GLU A 129 33.02 -10.36 -4.75
CA GLU A 129 33.19 -9.33 -3.71
C GLU A 129 32.13 -8.23 -3.81
N SER A 130 31.71 -7.87 -5.01
CA SER A 130 30.78 -6.77 -5.26
C SER A 130 29.43 -7.23 -5.79
N CYS A 131 28.40 -6.38 -5.59
CA CYS A 131 27.10 -6.58 -6.23
C CYS A 131 27.22 -6.65 -7.77
N GLY A 132 28.20 -5.90 -8.35
CA GLY A 132 28.47 -5.94 -9.78
C GLY A 132 29.00 -7.28 -10.25
N ASP A 133 29.83 -7.95 -9.46
CA ASP A 133 30.36 -9.29 -9.78
C ASP A 133 29.23 -10.33 -9.68
N LEU A 134 28.43 -10.28 -8.61
CA LEU A 134 27.28 -11.15 -8.47
C LEU A 134 26.28 -10.97 -9.64
N ALA A 135 26.03 -9.74 -10.06
CA ALA A 135 25.09 -9.42 -11.14
C ALA A 135 25.52 -9.92 -12.53
N LYS A 136 26.82 -10.23 -12.73
CA LYS A 136 27.38 -10.77 -13.99
C LYS A 136 27.22 -12.27 -14.12
N LEU A 137 27.01 -12.96 -13.00
CA LEU A 137 26.87 -14.42 -12.99
C LEU A 137 25.54 -14.85 -13.63
N ASP A 138 25.51 -16.07 -14.10
CA ASP A 138 24.29 -16.66 -14.65
C ASP A 138 23.33 -17.06 -13.52
N LEU A 139 22.04 -16.73 -13.67
CA LEU A 139 21.01 -16.98 -12.66
C LEU A 139 20.83 -18.48 -12.39
N GLU A 140 20.82 -19.31 -13.43
CA GLU A 140 20.61 -20.75 -13.29
C GLU A 140 21.75 -21.38 -12.48
N SER A 141 22.98 -20.99 -12.77
CA SER A 141 24.18 -21.42 -12.03
C SER A 141 24.13 -20.99 -10.56
N ILE A 142 23.64 -19.77 -10.29
CA ILE A 142 23.47 -19.25 -8.92
C ILE A 142 22.38 -20.04 -8.18
N GLU A 143 21.24 -20.29 -8.83
CA GLU A 143 20.11 -20.99 -8.22
C GLU A 143 20.45 -22.44 -7.89
N VAL A 144 21.13 -23.14 -8.80
CA VAL A 144 21.59 -24.51 -8.58
C VAL A 144 22.63 -24.61 -7.44
N ARG A 145 23.55 -23.65 -7.34
CA ARG A 145 24.65 -23.71 -6.39
C ARG A 145 24.33 -23.14 -5.02
N PHE A 146 23.54 -22.07 -4.97
CA PHE A 146 23.28 -21.28 -3.76
C PHE A 146 21.78 -21.20 -3.41
N GLY A 147 20.92 -21.88 -4.16
CA GLY A 147 19.49 -21.97 -3.91
C GLY A 147 18.75 -20.65 -4.00
N ALA A 148 17.59 -20.59 -3.34
CA ALA A 148 16.68 -19.44 -3.39
C ALA A 148 17.31 -18.15 -2.82
N GLU A 149 18.18 -18.26 -1.81
CA GLU A 149 18.86 -17.10 -1.23
C GLU A 149 19.82 -16.48 -2.23
N GLY A 150 20.63 -17.30 -2.92
CA GLY A 150 21.53 -16.84 -3.98
C GLY A 150 20.77 -16.16 -5.11
N ALA A 151 19.69 -16.77 -5.58
CA ALA A 151 18.82 -16.19 -6.61
C ALA A 151 18.19 -14.86 -6.16
N ARG A 152 17.80 -14.74 -4.89
CA ARG A 152 17.31 -13.49 -4.31
C ARG A 152 18.38 -12.39 -4.34
N LEU A 153 19.58 -12.67 -3.86
CA LEU A 153 20.69 -11.71 -3.85
C LEU A 153 21.10 -11.30 -5.26
N TRP A 154 21.10 -12.22 -6.20
CA TRP A 154 21.37 -11.94 -7.60
C TRP A 154 20.35 -10.95 -8.20
N ARG A 155 19.05 -11.14 -7.93
CA ARG A 155 18.03 -10.19 -8.37
C ARG A 155 18.25 -8.82 -7.72
N LEU A 156 18.46 -8.77 -6.40
CA LEU A 156 18.71 -7.52 -5.68
C LEU A 156 19.95 -6.79 -6.22
N SER A 157 21.05 -7.51 -6.54
CA SER A 157 22.27 -6.91 -7.10
C SER A 157 22.04 -6.23 -8.46
N ARG A 158 20.98 -6.60 -9.15
CA ARG A 158 20.53 -6.01 -10.41
C ARG A 158 19.44 -4.94 -10.24
N ALA A 159 19.18 -4.52 -9.01
CA ALA A 159 18.08 -3.64 -8.64
C ALA A 159 16.67 -4.20 -8.96
N ASP A 160 16.57 -5.52 -9.19
CA ASP A 160 15.29 -6.22 -9.37
C ASP A 160 14.77 -6.63 -7.99
N ASP A 161 14.05 -5.70 -7.37
CA ASP A 161 13.50 -5.84 -6.03
C ASP A 161 11.97 -5.87 -6.08
N SER A 162 11.42 -7.06 -5.96
CA SER A 162 9.97 -7.29 -5.99
C SER A 162 9.28 -7.09 -4.64
N ARG A 163 10.00 -6.62 -3.60
CA ARG A 163 9.40 -6.37 -2.29
C ARG A 163 8.28 -5.33 -2.38
N ARG A 164 7.17 -5.65 -1.77
CA ARG A 164 6.06 -4.71 -1.59
C ARG A 164 6.28 -3.93 -0.30
N ILE A 165 6.89 -2.76 -0.41
CA ILE A 165 7.15 -1.90 0.74
C ILE A 165 5.85 -1.45 1.40
N PHE A 166 4.88 -1.02 0.60
CA PHE A 166 3.59 -0.58 1.14
C PHE A 166 2.52 -1.63 0.91
N ALA A 167 1.76 -1.93 1.97
CA ALA A 167 0.60 -2.80 1.85
C ALA A 167 -0.36 -2.29 0.77
N ILE A 168 -0.96 -3.20 0.02
CA ILE A 168 -2.10 -2.84 -0.83
C ILE A 168 -3.25 -2.55 0.15
N VAL A 169 -3.56 -1.26 0.32
CA VAL A 169 -4.82 -0.89 0.97
C VAL A 169 -5.90 -1.18 -0.05
N PRO A 170 -6.80 -2.14 0.20
CA PRO A 170 -7.97 -2.30 -0.64
C PRO A 170 -8.67 -0.95 -0.68
N ARG A 171 -8.89 -0.40 -1.86
CA ARG A 171 -9.75 0.78 -1.97
C ARG A 171 -11.09 0.38 -1.37
N ALA A 172 -11.54 1.06 -0.33
CA ALA A 172 -12.89 0.87 0.17
C ALA A 172 -13.83 1.02 -1.02
N LEU A 173 -14.59 -0.03 -1.29
CA LEU A 173 -15.61 0.01 -2.33
C LEU A 173 -16.68 1.01 -1.90
N PRO A 174 -17.24 1.81 -2.82
CA PRO A 174 -18.30 2.71 -2.48
C PRO A 174 -19.46 2.01 -1.78
N ALA A 175 -19.84 2.54 -0.64
CA ALA A 175 -20.97 2.07 0.14
C ALA A 175 -21.74 3.27 0.70
N ALA A 176 -23.06 3.12 0.84
CA ALA A 176 -23.92 4.11 1.44
C ALA A 176 -24.98 3.40 2.26
N SER A 177 -25.27 3.92 3.46
CA SER A 177 -26.28 3.35 4.35
C SER A 177 -27.18 4.42 4.95
N LEU A 178 -28.39 4.02 5.30
CA LEU A 178 -29.34 4.81 6.06
C LEU A 178 -30.13 3.87 6.96
N ASP A 179 -30.10 4.15 8.26
CA ASP A 179 -30.87 3.42 9.27
C ASP A 179 -31.85 4.37 9.94
N TRP A 180 -32.96 3.84 10.44
CA TRP A 180 -33.97 4.57 11.20
C TRP A 180 -34.47 3.74 12.38
N VAL A 181 -34.88 4.40 13.46
CA VAL A 181 -35.15 3.74 14.75
C VAL A 181 -36.62 3.65 15.09
N ASP A 182 -37.43 4.66 14.70
CA ASP A 182 -38.76 4.81 15.25
C ASP A 182 -39.88 4.14 14.46
N TYR A 183 -39.58 3.57 13.30
CA TYR A 183 -40.60 2.93 12.44
C TYR A 183 -40.00 1.83 11.55
N THR A 184 -40.89 1.05 10.96
CA THR A 184 -40.50 0.04 9.96
C THR A 184 -41.15 0.36 8.61
N LEU A 185 -40.40 0.15 7.54
CA LEU A 185 -40.92 0.33 6.18
C LEU A 185 -41.21 -1.03 5.53
N LYS A 186 -42.43 -1.20 5.05
CA LYS A 186 -42.83 -2.37 4.19
C LYS A 186 -43.23 -1.90 2.79
N ASP A 187 -43.41 -0.59 2.61
CA ASP A 187 -43.85 0.01 1.36
C ASP A 187 -42.68 0.08 0.36
N PRO A 188 -42.73 -0.63 -0.80
CA PRO A 188 -41.70 -0.60 -1.82
C PRO A 188 -41.40 0.77 -2.40
N GLU A 189 -42.40 1.66 -2.50
CA GLU A 189 -42.19 3.00 -3.07
C GLU A 189 -41.35 3.88 -2.16
N ARG A 190 -41.52 3.78 -0.84
CA ARG A 190 -40.68 4.46 0.13
C ARG A 190 -39.28 3.92 0.15
N LEU A 191 -39.08 2.59 0.02
CA LEU A 191 -37.76 1.96 -0.10
C LEU A 191 -37.06 2.45 -1.36
N VAL A 192 -37.78 2.54 -2.51
CA VAL A 192 -37.20 3.06 -3.76
C VAL A 192 -36.68 4.48 -3.60
N PHE A 193 -37.41 5.36 -2.83
CA PHE A 193 -36.96 6.72 -2.60
C PHE A 193 -35.62 6.77 -1.83
N ILE A 194 -35.48 5.97 -0.77
CA ILE A 194 -34.24 5.88 0.01
C ILE A 194 -33.10 5.32 -0.84
N ILE A 195 -33.36 4.22 -1.54
CA ILE A 195 -32.39 3.59 -2.42
C ILE A 195 -31.90 4.54 -3.51
N ASN A 196 -32.80 5.37 -4.04
CA ASN A 196 -32.45 6.38 -5.05
C ASN A 196 -31.42 7.39 -4.51
N ALA A 197 -31.55 7.84 -3.28
CA ALA A 197 -30.57 8.72 -2.65
C ALA A 197 -29.21 8.01 -2.43
N LEU A 198 -29.25 6.78 -1.90
CA LEU A 198 -28.02 6.00 -1.65
C LEU A 198 -27.27 5.67 -2.94
N ILE A 199 -27.97 5.25 -4.00
CA ILE A 199 -27.38 5.00 -5.34
C ILE A 199 -26.84 6.30 -5.93
N GLY A 200 -27.48 7.45 -5.68
CA GLY A 200 -26.98 8.76 -6.07
C GLY A 200 -25.57 9.02 -5.53
N ASN A 201 -25.36 8.79 -4.24
CA ASN A 201 -24.07 8.94 -3.59
C ASN A 201 -23.01 7.99 -4.20
N ILE A 202 -23.35 6.70 -4.31
CA ILE A 202 -22.45 5.68 -4.87
C ILE A 202 -22.07 6.00 -6.31
N THR A 203 -23.01 6.34 -7.16
CA THR A 203 -22.75 6.65 -8.58
C THR A 203 -21.97 7.94 -8.77
N THR A 204 -22.10 8.91 -7.88
CA THR A 204 -21.30 10.13 -7.86
C THR A 204 -19.86 9.81 -7.50
N GLU A 205 -19.64 8.98 -6.48
CA GLU A 205 -18.33 8.55 -6.07
C GLU A 205 -17.64 7.68 -7.16
N LEU A 206 -18.36 6.76 -7.78
CA LEU A 206 -17.83 5.96 -8.90
C LEU A 206 -17.40 6.84 -10.07
N ARG A 207 -18.20 7.86 -10.42
CA ARG A 207 -17.86 8.80 -11.50
C ARG A 207 -16.62 9.63 -11.17
N SER A 208 -16.51 10.13 -9.95
CA SER A 208 -15.31 10.89 -9.52
C SER A 208 -14.04 10.07 -9.58
N ARG A 209 -14.15 8.74 -9.47
CA ARG A 209 -13.04 7.79 -9.58
C ARG A 209 -12.81 7.28 -11.02
N GLY A 210 -13.62 7.68 -12.00
CA GLY A 210 -13.60 7.13 -13.37
C GLY A 210 -13.94 5.64 -13.43
N GLN A 211 -14.76 5.14 -12.49
CA GLN A 211 -15.10 3.72 -12.33
C GLN A 211 -16.58 3.45 -12.61
N GLY A 212 -16.89 2.18 -12.87
CA GLY A 212 -18.25 1.68 -12.98
C GLY A 212 -18.40 0.39 -12.16
N ALA A 213 -19.56 0.20 -11.54
CA ALA A 213 -19.85 -1.01 -10.80
C ALA A 213 -20.35 -2.13 -11.74
N ARG A 214 -19.93 -3.37 -11.45
CA ARG A 214 -20.41 -4.59 -12.11
C ARG A 214 -21.53 -5.26 -11.34
N GLU A 215 -21.64 -4.94 -10.07
CA GLU A 215 -22.68 -5.43 -9.17
C GLU A 215 -22.92 -4.44 -8.05
N VAL A 216 -24.10 -4.50 -7.47
CA VAL A 216 -24.49 -3.76 -6.28
C VAL A 216 -25.24 -4.71 -5.37
N THR A 217 -24.82 -4.80 -4.12
CA THR A 217 -25.54 -5.54 -3.08
C THR A 217 -26.37 -4.58 -2.26
N MET A 218 -27.68 -4.83 -2.20
CA MET A 218 -28.62 -4.18 -1.29
C MET A 218 -28.79 -5.05 -0.06
N ILE A 219 -28.54 -4.50 1.12
CA ILE A 219 -28.69 -5.17 2.41
C ILE A 219 -29.79 -4.45 3.17
N PHE A 220 -30.89 -5.15 3.44
CA PHE A 220 -31.99 -4.66 4.21
C PHE A 220 -31.87 -5.17 5.64
N SER A 221 -31.73 -4.26 6.61
CA SER A 221 -31.81 -4.56 8.03
C SER A 221 -33.27 -4.69 8.42
N LEU A 222 -33.67 -5.82 9.01
CA LEU A 222 -35.06 -6.13 9.31
C LEU A 222 -35.39 -5.91 10.81
N ALA A 223 -36.65 -5.70 11.11
CA ALA A 223 -37.13 -5.46 12.49
C ALA A 223 -36.87 -6.68 13.42
N ASN A 224 -36.85 -7.90 12.87
CA ASN A 224 -36.52 -9.13 13.60
C ASN A 224 -35.01 -9.29 13.88
N ARG A 225 -34.17 -8.28 13.59
CA ARG A 225 -32.70 -8.27 13.70
C ARG A 225 -31.96 -9.15 12.69
N GLU A 226 -32.65 -9.68 11.69
CA GLU A 226 -32.03 -10.35 10.56
C GLU A 226 -31.67 -9.35 9.46
N SER A 227 -30.89 -9.81 8.49
CA SER A 227 -30.61 -9.05 7.27
C SER A 227 -31.03 -9.84 6.04
N PHE A 228 -31.54 -9.13 5.05
CA PHE A 228 -31.88 -9.69 3.76
C PHE A 228 -30.97 -9.05 2.70
N GLU A 229 -30.15 -9.86 2.05
CA GLU A 229 -29.24 -9.40 1.00
C GLU A 229 -29.80 -9.70 -0.39
N HIS A 230 -29.71 -8.72 -1.27
CA HIS A 230 -30.12 -8.88 -2.66
C HIS A 230 -29.10 -8.25 -3.61
N LEU A 231 -28.62 -9.06 -4.56
CA LEU A 231 -27.59 -8.69 -5.52
C LEU A 231 -28.19 -8.30 -6.86
N VAL A 232 -27.77 -7.14 -7.39
CA VAL A 232 -28.18 -6.62 -8.69
C VAL A 232 -26.98 -6.49 -9.61
N ARG A 233 -27.05 -7.09 -10.80
CA ARG A 233 -25.98 -7.07 -11.82
C ARG A 233 -26.48 -6.50 -13.13
N PRO A 234 -25.86 -5.42 -13.65
CA PRO A 234 -26.10 -4.92 -14.98
C PRO A 234 -25.35 -5.79 -16.02
N ALA A 235 -25.76 -5.75 -17.27
CA ALA A 235 -25.08 -6.44 -18.36
C ALA A 235 -23.65 -5.94 -18.60
N ARG A 236 -23.35 -4.68 -18.26
CA ARG A 236 -22.03 -4.03 -18.37
C ARG A 236 -21.79 -3.16 -17.15
N SER A 237 -20.52 -3.02 -16.75
CA SER A 237 -20.18 -2.09 -15.66
C SER A 237 -20.64 -0.68 -15.96
N THR A 238 -21.26 0.00 -14.98
CA THR A 238 -21.82 1.33 -15.18
C THR A 238 -21.76 2.16 -13.90
N ALA A 239 -21.59 3.48 -14.07
CA ALA A 239 -21.79 4.50 -13.04
C ALA A 239 -23.06 5.33 -13.32
N SER A 240 -23.93 4.87 -14.22
CA SER A 240 -25.16 5.58 -14.56
C SER A 240 -26.23 5.37 -13.49
N HIS A 241 -26.56 6.42 -12.76
CA HIS A 241 -27.65 6.44 -11.78
C HIS A 241 -28.97 5.93 -12.39
N LYS A 242 -29.34 6.44 -13.58
CA LYS A 242 -30.58 6.04 -14.28
C LYS A 242 -30.60 4.55 -14.62
N ALA A 243 -29.46 3.98 -15.03
CA ALA A 243 -29.39 2.56 -15.34
C ALA A 243 -29.56 1.69 -14.09
N TRP A 244 -28.90 2.06 -13.00
CA TRP A 244 -29.04 1.38 -11.72
C TRP A 244 -30.46 1.44 -11.18
N MET A 245 -31.08 2.62 -11.15
CA MET A 245 -32.43 2.78 -10.63
C MET A 245 -33.48 1.98 -11.44
N ARG A 246 -33.31 1.90 -12.76
CA ARG A 246 -34.18 1.06 -13.59
C ARG A 246 -34.08 -0.43 -13.21
N LEU A 247 -32.86 -0.96 -13.04
CA LEU A 247 -32.63 -2.35 -12.65
C LEU A 247 -33.17 -2.60 -11.24
N ILE A 248 -32.84 -1.75 -10.29
CA ILE A 248 -33.23 -1.91 -8.89
C ILE A 248 -34.76 -1.92 -8.75
N ARG A 249 -35.49 -1.05 -9.45
CA ARG A 249 -36.94 -1.06 -9.43
C ARG A 249 -37.50 -2.41 -9.89
N THR A 250 -37.02 -2.93 -11.01
CA THR A 250 -37.44 -4.24 -11.52
C THR A 250 -37.14 -5.39 -10.53
N HIS A 251 -36.03 -5.28 -9.78
CA HIS A 251 -35.70 -6.26 -8.76
C HIS A 251 -36.60 -6.13 -7.53
N LEU A 252 -36.87 -4.91 -7.06
CA LEU A 252 -37.70 -4.64 -5.89
C LEU A 252 -39.15 -5.11 -6.09
N GLU A 253 -39.69 -5.03 -7.31
CA GLU A 253 -41.02 -5.55 -7.65
C GLU A 253 -41.13 -7.09 -7.49
N ARG A 254 -39.98 -7.78 -7.48
CA ARG A 254 -39.92 -9.26 -7.40
C ARG A 254 -39.47 -9.78 -6.05
N ILE A 255 -39.01 -8.89 -5.16
CA ILE A 255 -38.52 -9.26 -3.84
C ILE A 255 -39.67 -9.23 -2.85
N THR A 256 -39.80 -10.31 -2.06
CA THR A 256 -40.63 -10.35 -0.88
C THR A 256 -39.75 -10.24 0.35
N LEU A 257 -39.82 -9.12 1.07
CA LEU A 257 -39.08 -8.92 2.31
C LEU A 257 -39.76 -9.69 3.45
N PRO A 258 -38.99 -10.47 4.25
CA PRO A 258 -39.55 -11.30 5.31
C PRO A 258 -40.21 -10.49 6.44
N ASP A 259 -39.71 -9.27 6.70
CA ASP A 259 -40.20 -8.38 7.75
C ASP A 259 -40.05 -6.90 7.35
N GLY A 260 -40.50 -5.98 8.23
CA GLY A 260 -40.35 -4.55 8.05
C GLY A 260 -38.89 -4.13 8.08
N VAL A 261 -38.48 -3.25 7.19
CA VAL A 261 -37.13 -2.73 7.06
C VAL A 261 -36.89 -1.60 8.04
N VAL A 262 -35.77 -1.61 8.75
CA VAL A 262 -35.31 -0.56 9.68
C VAL A 262 -33.99 0.08 9.23
N GLY A 263 -33.39 -0.39 8.14
CA GLY A 263 -32.20 0.19 7.54
C GLY A 263 -31.87 -0.41 6.19
N ILE A 264 -31.17 0.34 5.35
CA ILE A 264 -30.69 -0.11 4.05
C ILE A 264 -29.21 0.27 3.91
N THR A 265 -28.39 -0.71 3.57
CA THR A 265 -27.01 -0.51 3.14
C THR A 265 -26.88 -0.95 1.69
N ILE A 266 -26.23 -0.11 0.89
CA ILE A 266 -25.87 -0.45 -0.50
C ILE A 266 -24.36 -0.42 -0.61
N ARG A 267 -23.78 -1.48 -1.16
CA ARG A 267 -22.34 -1.61 -1.41
C ARG A 267 -22.07 -2.13 -2.81
N VAL A 268 -20.91 -1.72 -3.35
CA VAL A 268 -20.39 -2.16 -4.66
C VAL A 268 -19.45 -3.34 -4.48
#